data_81c4fa2d282f70122ec3ef6d56359451
#
_entry.id   81c4fa2d282f70122ec3ef6d56359451
#
_cell.length_a   1.000
_cell.length_b   1.000
_cell.length_c   1.000
_cell.angle_alpha   90.00
_cell.angle_beta   90.00
_cell.angle_gamma   90.00
#
_symmetry.space_group_name_H-M   'P 1'
#
loop_
_entity.id
_entity.type
_entity.pdbx_description
1 polymer ?
#
loop_
_entity_poly.entity_id
_entity_poly.type
_entity_poly.pdbx_seq_one_letter_code
_entity_poly.pdbx_strand_id
1 'polypeptide(L)'
;MRARGWESPVTVAELVDAGPLAGAHMYGSGANPVHQVRIVDELGVFADVVPHTAVVLIGAAASGGWAVEMAMRRAWEQAAACVIAPSSALSSGSGEVLAERLGVTLIFVDGDPLVTAVEVASAASRPEAARTQLVARCATRIAEAGASARRVLGVLNAELPGTSVAFLDRYGTRLAGRAAGLTEGGPGAGAGGERVLVDMDLPGGLGRLVASGAVRSPGWPSVVRTVLGLAVAALSAWAAGERLVAGREFAVQEALAERLLAMPEALLDSVPEESSVPEAGVVPGAVGDVREALGRAAALGWAVRGPVSGFVVRPVGWQAEPAEHALVRELLVGALGAVPVMRRGEGWAGWAELGPGALAVRLQECARLLPRAVAAGAGRQVERLGAVGESLLGAEAAAFTARAGAVARADRMGPAELLAALPAGVLRAPAEVVLGPLRAADKDGSLLATLAAVLDGGGALRAAERLGVHRNTVTTRLERVRAAGYDLEDPATRLALHLAVHVSR
;
A
#
# COMPACT_ATOMS: atom_id res chain seq x y z
N MET A 1 15.69 -22.50 -18.64
CA MET A 1 16.84 -22.40 -17.72
C MET A 1 16.42 -23.05 -16.41
N ARG A 2 16.87 -24.29 -16.12
CA ARG A 2 16.56 -24.94 -14.83
C ARG A 2 17.19 -24.11 -13.72
N ALA A 3 16.42 -23.74 -12.70
CA ALA A 3 16.91 -22.91 -11.61
C ALA A 3 18.01 -23.68 -10.86
N ARG A 4 19.22 -23.10 -10.76
CA ARG A 4 20.28 -23.64 -9.91
C ARG A 4 19.74 -23.83 -8.51
N GLY A 5 19.69 -25.06 -8.02
CA GLY A 5 19.18 -25.41 -6.69
C GLY A 5 18.20 -26.57 -6.68
N TRP A 6 17.54 -26.89 -7.80
CA TRP A 6 16.68 -28.09 -7.89
C TRP A 6 17.47 -29.39 -7.81
N GLU A 7 18.73 -29.39 -8.24
CA GLU A 7 19.67 -30.51 -8.19
C GLU A 7 20.46 -30.58 -6.87
N SER A 8 20.28 -29.60 -5.96
CA SER A 8 20.99 -29.62 -4.68
C SER A 8 20.53 -30.81 -3.83
N PRO A 9 21.44 -31.45 -3.04
CA PRO A 9 21.09 -32.56 -2.18
C PRO A 9 19.91 -32.22 -1.26
N VAL A 10 19.08 -33.22 -0.98
CA VAL A 10 17.99 -33.10 0.01
C VAL A 10 18.63 -32.99 1.38
N THR A 11 18.12 -32.10 2.23
CA THR A 11 18.56 -32.04 3.64
C THR A 11 17.70 -32.96 4.52
N VAL A 12 18.20 -33.26 5.70
CA VAL A 12 17.45 -34.05 6.69
C VAL A 12 16.12 -33.36 7.03
N ALA A 13 16.10 -32.04 7.14
CA ALA A 13 14.87 -31.28 7.36
C ALA A 13 13.85 -31.45 6.22
N GLU A 14 14.29 -31.45 4.95
CA GLU A 14 13.38 -31.71 3.83
C GLU A 14 12.78 -33.14 3.86
N LEU A 15 13.54 -34.13 4.31
CA LEU A 15 13.05 -35.49 4.44
C LEU A 15 11.96 -35.63 5.53
N VAL A 16 12.11 -34.92 6.65
CA VAL A 16 11.18 -34.94 7.79
C VAL A 16 9.97 -34.06 7.58
N ASP A 17 10.14 -32.91 6.95
CA ASP A 17 9.07 -31.88 6.86
C ASP A 17 8.12 -32.07 5.66
N ALA A 18 8.65 -32.54 4.53
CA ALA A 18 7.89 -32.66 3.27
C ALA A 18 8.18 -33.96 2.51
N GLY A 19 9.07 -34.79 3.04
CA GLY A 19 9.56 -36.00 2.42
C GLY A 19 9.02 -37.27 3.06
N PRO A 20 9.72 -38.41 2.84
CA PRO A 20 9.31 -39.72 3.26
C PRO A 20 9.31 -39.92 4.79
N LEU A 21 9.92 -39.03 5.55
CA LEU A 21 9.94 -39.08 7.02
C LEU A 21 8.93 -38.10 7.63
N ALA A 22 7.91 -37.66 6.88
CA ALA A 22 6.90 -36.76 7.37
C ALA A 22 6.17 -37.31 8.59
N GLY A 23 6.20 -36.55 9.69
CA GLY A 23 5.63 -36.99 10.97
C GLY A 23 6.57 -37.74 11.90
N ALA A 24 7.79 -38.04 11.47
CA ALA A 24 8.81 -38.65 12.33
C ALA A 24 9.35 -37.66 13.37
N HIS A 25 9.71 -38.17 14.55
CA HIS A 25 10.33 -37.34 15.60
C HIS A 25 11.83 -37.16 15.32
N MET A 26 12.26 -35.91 15.12
CA MET A 26 13.64 -35.57 14.86
C MET A 26 14.26 -34.83 16.05
N TYR A 27 15.46 -35.25 16.44
CA TYR A 27 16.32 -34.60 17.44
C TYR A 27 17.64 -34.17 16.79
N GLY A 28 18.05 -32.93 16.97
CA GLY A 28 19.27 -32.39 16.41
C GLY A 28 19.04 -31.49 15.17
N SER A 29 20.09 -31.24 14.42
CA SER A 29 20.08 -30.30 13.29
C SER A 29 19.61 -30.95 11.99
N GLY A 30 18.54 -30.42 11.38
CA GLY A 30 18.08 -30.85 10.06
C GLY A 30 18.90 -30.31 8.87
N ALA A 31 19.97 -29.55 9.09
CA ALA A 31 20.68 -28.85 8.03
C ALA A 31 21.62 -29.73 7.20
N ASN A 32 21.92 -30.94 7.65
CA ASN A 32 22.87 -31.85 6.98
C ASN A 32 22.30 -32.33 5.64
N PRO A 33 23.09 -32.25 4.54
CA PRO A 33 22.67 -32.81 3.25
C PRO A 33 22.76 -34.34 3.28
N VAL A 34 21.83 -35.01 2.59
CA VAL A 34 21.77 -36.45 2.44
C VAL A 34 22.09 -36.79 0.97
N HIS A 35 23.20 -37.50 0.76
CA HIS A 35 23.62 -37.92 -0.57
C HIS A 35 23.24 -39.35 -0.87
N GLN A 36 23.22 -40.19 0.15
CA GLN A 36 22.91 -41.64 0.04
C GLN A 36 22.37 -42.20 1.34
N VAL A 37 21.87 -43.41 1.27
CA VAL A 37 21.32 -44.18 2.40
C VAL A 37 22.13 -45.46 2.60
N ARG A 38 22.38 -45.80 3.85
CA ARG A 38 22.97 -47.08 4.23
C ARG A 38 22.12 -47.75 5.29
N ILE A 39 21.75 -49.01 5.05
CA ILE A 39 21.10 -49.85 6.03
C ILE A 39 22.19 -50.56 6.87
N VAL A 40 22.05 -50.53 8.17
CA VAL A 40 22.98 -51.05 9.14
C VAL A 40 22.25 -52.00 10.06
N ASP A 41 22.58 -53.26 9.98
CA ASP A 41 22.06 -54.35 10.83
C ASP A 41 23.00 -54.69 11.98
N GLU A 42 24.33 -54.47 11.76
CA GLU A 42 25.38 -54.69 12.74
C GLU A 42 26.34 -53.50 12.81
N LEU A 43 26.87 -53.18 13.99
CA LEU A 43 27.75 -52.02 14.21
C LEU A 43 29.05 -52.05 13.41
N GLY A 44 29.48 -53.26 12.95
CA GLY A 44 30.68 -53.41 12.11
C GLY A 44 30.54 -52.78 10.71
N VAL A 45 29.32 -52.68 10.19
CA VAL A 45 29.00 -52.11 8.87
C VAL A 45 29.27 -50.61 8.80
N PHE A 46 29.40 -49.89 9.93
CA PHE A 46 29.73 -48.47 9.95
C PHE A 46 31.09 -48.14 9.32
N ALA A 47 32.01 -49.09 9.19
CA ALA A 47 33.29 -48.86 8.52
C ALA A 47 33.12 -48.44 7.05
N ASP A 48 32.01 -48.83 6.41
CA ASP A 48 31.72 -48.52 5.00
C ASP A 48 30.79 -47.31 4.85
N VAL A 49 30.42 -46.61 5.93
CA VAL A 49 29.59 -45.40 5.89
C VAL A 49 30.48 -44.20 5.48
N VAL A 50 30.06 -43.49 4.45
CA VAL A 50 30.76 -42.30 3.97
C VAL A 50 30.03 -41.03 4.47
N PRO A 51 30.70 -39.86 4.44
CA PRO A 51 30.07 -38.61 4.86
C PRO A 51 28.74 -38.32 4.14
N HIS A 52 27.85 -37.64 4.84
CA HIS A 52 26.52 -37.25 4.32
C HIS A 52 25.59 -38.45 4.01
N THR A 53 25.79 -39.60 4.63
CA THR A 53 24.92 -40.76 4.51
C THR A 53 23.81 -40.72 5.58
N ALA A 54 22.58 -40.98 5.19
CA ALA A 54 21.50 -41.32 6.14
C ALA A 54 21.63 -42.80 6.52
N VAL A 55 21.82 -43.08 7.79
CA VAL A 55 22.01 -44.41 8.31
C VAL A 55 20.68 -44.93 8.88
N VAL A 56 20.15 -46.02 8.33
CA VAL A 56 18.92 -46.68 8.81
C VAL A 56 19.29 -47.90 9.62
N LEU A 57 18.94 -47.90 10.90
CA LEU A 57 19.23 -49.01 11.81
C LEU A 57 18.15 -50.07 11.75
N ILE A 58 18.58 -51.33 11.63
CA ILE A 58 17.73 -52.51 11.70
C ILE A 58 18.36 -53.57 12.59
N GLY A 59 17.62 -54.62 12.91
CA GLY A 59 18.14 -55.82 13.57
C GLY A 59 18.88 -55.54 14.87
N ALA A 60 20.11 -56.05 14.98
CA ALA A 60 20.94 -55.91 16.17
C ALA A 60 21.38 -54.45 16.42
N ALA A 61 21.60 -53.66 15.38
CA ALA A 61 21.95 -52.24 15.48
C ALA A 61 20.81 -51.36 16.03
N ALA A 62 19.55 -51.85 15.96
CA ALA A 62 18.36 -51.19 16.51
C ALA A 62 17.84 -51.81 17.80
N SER A 63 18.55 -52.76 18.40
CA SER A 63 18.05 -53.63 19.50
C SER A 63 18.06 -52.96 20.87
N GLY A 64 18.02 -51.64 20.98
CA GLY A 64 17.91 -50.95 22.25
C GLY A 64 18.86 -49.73 22.38
N GLY A 65 18.73 -49.02 23.48
CA GLY A 65 19.38 -47.74 23.69
C GLY A 65 20.90 -47.75 23.57
N TRP A 66 21.57 -48.80 24.03
CA TRP A 66 23.02 -48.94 23.91
C TRP A 66 23.47 -49.08 22.44
N ALA A 67 22.73 -49.91 21.68
CA ALA A 67 23.06 -50.11 20.27
C ALA A 67 22.89 -48.81 19.45
N VAL A 68 21.79 -48.06 19.69
CA VAL A 68 21.56 -46.76 19.06
C VAL A 68 22.60 -45.72 19.48
N GLU A 69 23.00 -45.66 20.76
CA GLU A 69 24.07 -44.75 21.22
C GLU A 69 25.40 -45.07 20.53
N MET A 70 25.74 -46.37 20.41
CA MET A 70 26.96 -46.76 19.73
C MET A 70 26.89 -46.46 18.22
N ALA A 71 25.74 -46.68 17.60
CA ALA A 71 25.49 -46.31 16.20
C ALA A 71 25.66 -44.80 15.98
N MET A 72 25.13 -43.98 16.88
CA MET A 72 25.29 -42.50 16.78
C MET A 72 26.75 -42.05 16.94
N ARG A 73 27.53 -42.67 17.84
CA ARG A 73 28.96 -42.38 17.96
C ARG A 73 29.71 -42.74 16.67
N ARG A 74 29.43 -43.88 16.07
CA ARG A 74 30.00 -44.29 14.79
C ARG A 74 29.56 -43.39 13.65
N ALA A 75 28.29 -42.98 13.63
CA ALA A 75 27.76 -42.03 12.66
C ALA A 75 28.49 -40.66 12.77
N TRP A 76 28.79 -40.20 13.98
CA TRP A 76 29.60 -39.00 14.20
C TRP A 76 31.03 -39.16 13.65
N GLU A 77 31.69 -40.29 13.94
CA GLU A 77 33.06 -40.59 13.45
C GLU A 77 33.12 -40.55 11.90
N GLN A 78 32.04 -40.98 11.23
CA GLN A 78 31.95 -41.06 9.77
C GLN A 78 31.28 -39.82 9.14
N ALA A 79 31.01 -38.78 9.90
CA ALA A 79 30.29 -37.56 9.43
C ALA A 79 28.97 -37.90 8.70
N ALA A 80 28.20 -38.87 9.19
CA ALA A 80 26.90 -39.24 8.65
C ALA A 80 25.90 -38.06 8.78
N ALA A 81 24.94 -37.98 7.88
CA ALA A 81 23.95 -36.90 7.87
C ALA A 81 22.95 -37.05 9.04
N CYS A 82 22.47 -38.25 9.27
CA CYS A 82 21.54 -38.61 10.34
C CYS A 82 21.54 -40.13 10.61
N VAL A 83 20.97 -40.47 11.76
CA VAL A 83 20.64 -41.86 12.13
C VAL A 83 19.14 -41.99 12.21
N ILE A 84 18.56 -42.98 11.56
CA ILE A 84 17.14 -43.29 11.54
C ILE A 84 16.95 -44.61 12.28
N ALA A 85 16.16 -44.60 13.34
CA ALA A 85 15.91 -45.77 14.19
C ALA A 85 14.39 -45.98 14.38
N PRO A 86 13.93 -47.22 14.61
CA PRO A 86 12.54 -47.46 14.96
C PRO A 86 12.23 -46.85 16.34
N SER A 87 11.02 -46.35 16.54
CA SER A 87 10.56 -45.72 17.79
C SER A 87 10.63 -46.68 18.99
N SER A 88 10.59 -47.97 18.75
CA SER A 88 10.73 -49.03 19.78
C SER A 88 12.15 -49.15 20.35
N ALA A 89 13.16 -48.55 19.71
CA ALA A 89 14.56 -48.73 20.06
C ALA A 89 15.00 -47.93 21.31
N LEU A 90 14.29 -46.86 21.67
CA LEU A 90 14.62 -45.95 22.77
C LEU A 90 13.37 -45.44 23.51
N SER A 91 13.48 -45.23 24.83
CA SER A 91 12.49 -44.44 25.58
C SER A 91 12.59 -42.97 25.24
N SER A 92 11.43 -42.28 25.13
CA SER A 92 11.24 -40.91 24.63
C SER A 92 11.97 -39.87 25.44
N GLY A 93 13.00 -39.74 25.83
CA GLY A 93 13.76 -38.67 26.53
C GLY A 93 15.27 -38.81 26.36
N SER A 94 15.72 -40.03 26.02
CA SER A 94 17.14 -40.30 25.86
C SER A 94 17.70 -39.85 24.51
N GLY A 95 16.83 -39.76 23.48
CA GLY A 95 17.24 -39.39 22.13
C GLY A 95 17.68 -37.94 21.98
N GLU A 96 16.99 -37.01 22.67
CA GLU A 96 17.31 -35.58 22.63
C GLU A 96 18.69 -35.31 23.24
N VAL A 97 18.92 -35.82 24.46
CA VAL A 97 20.19 -35.70 25.16
C VAL A 97 21.36 -36.29 24.35
N LEU A 98 21.09 -37.39 23.67
CA LEU A 98 22.10 -38.10 22.86
C LEU A 98 22.43 -37.29 21.60
N ALA A 99 21.42 -36.77 20.90
CA ALA A 99 21.59 -35.97 19.69
C ALA A 99 22.34 -34.66 20.01
N GLU A 100 21.97 -33.96 21.09
CA GLU A 100 22.66 -32.75 21.53
C GLU A 100 24.13 -33.02 21.92
N ARG A 101 24.38 -34.07 22.69
CA ARG A 101 25.73 -34.38 23.18
C ARG A 101 26.68 -34.79 22.05
N LEU A 102 26.19 -35.53 21.04
CA LEU A 102 27.02 -36.06 19.96
C LEU A 102 26.99 -35.15 18.70
N GLY A 103 26.04 -34.21 18.61
CA GLY A 103 25.90 -33.36 17.44
C GLY A 103 25.43 -34.07 16.16
N VAL A 104 24.83 -35.29 16.31
CA VAL A 104 24.31 -36.09 15.20
C VAL A 104 22.79 -36.08 15.24
N THR A 105 22.16 -35.90 14.11
CA THR A 105 20.69 -35.92 14.01
C THR A 105 20.16 -37.35 14.15
N LEU A 106 19.21 -37.54 15.08
CA LEU A 106 18.52 -38.80 15.33
C LEU A 106 17.04 -38.63 14.94
N ILE A 107 16.52 -39.64 14.19
CA ILE A 107 15.13 -39.62 13.70
C ILE A 107 14.49 -40.96 14.11
N PHE A 108 13.31 -40.86 14.75
CA PHE A 108 12.51 -42.05 15.08
C PHE A 108 11.36 -42.22 14.12
N VAL A 109 11.20 -43.46 13.61
CA VAL A 109 10.15 -43.81 12.67
C VAL A 109 9.29 -44.97 13.25
N ASP A 110 7.96 -44.87 13.02
CA ASP A 110 7.01 -45.90 13.48
C ASP A 110 6.78 -46.99 12.43
N GLY A 111 7.20 -46.76 11.19
CA GLY A 111 7.03 -47.67 10.06
C GLY A 111 8.13 -48.74 9.94
N ASP A 112 8.03 -49.56 8.89
CA ASP A 112 9.08 -50.54 8.54
C ASP A 112 10.36 -49.79 8.13
N PRO A 113 11.49 -50.00 8.84
CA PRO A 113 12.75 -49.36 8.55
C PRO A 113 13.29 -49.64 7.13
N LEU A 114 12.99 -50.78 6.55
CA LEU A 114 13.41 -51.12 5.18
C LEU A 114 12.64 -50.31 4.14
N VAL A 115 11.33 -50.18 4.33
CA VAL A 115 10.50 -49.30 3.48
C VAL A 115 10.99 -47.87 3.58
N THR A 116 11.22 -47.39 4.80
CA THR A 116 11.79 -46.07 5.08
C THR A 116 13.13 -45.85 4.37
N ALA A 117 14.02 -46.83 4.42
CA ALA A 117 15.32 -46.77 3.74
C ALA A 117 15.18 -46.61 2.23
N VAL A 118 14.27 -47.37 1.59
CA VAL A 118 13.99 -47.27 0.15
C VAL A 118 13.42 -45.91 -0.21
N GLU A 119 12.48 -45.40 0.57
CA GLU A 119 11.87 -44.09 0.34
C GLU A 119 12.88 -42.94 0.50
N VAL A 120 13.71 -42.95 1.55
CA VAL A 120 14.77 -41.97 1.76
C VAL A 120 15.84 -42.07 0.66
N ALA A 121 16.21 -43.27 0.24
CA ALA A 121 17.16 -43.48 -0.88
C ALA A 121 16.58 -42.93 -2.20
N SER A 122 15.30 -43.13 -2.46
CA SER A 122 14.63 -42.57 -3.64
C SER A 122 14.63 -41.04 -3.60
N ALA A 123 14.32 -40.42 -2.46
CA ALA A 123 14.35 -38.99 -2.28
C ALA A 123 15.76 -38.39 -2.40
N ALA A 124 16.78 -39.06 -1.82
CA ALA A 124 18.17 -38.61 -1.90
C ALA A 124 18.76 -38.72 -3.31
N SER A 125 18.41 -39.80 -4.04
CA SER A 125 18.91 -40.01 -5.41
C SER A 125 18.24 -39.13 -6.46
N ARG A 126 17.02 -38.62 -6.20
CA ARG A 126 16.26 -37.79 -7.14
C ARG A 126 15.61 -36.60 -6.44
N PRO A 127 16.39 -35.64 -5.94
CA PRO A 127 15.84 -34.50 -5.21
C PRO A 127 14.86 -33.69 -6.05
N GLU A 128 15.06 -33.61 -7.37
CA GLU A 128 14.16 -32.92 -8.31
C GLU A 128 12.75 -33.57 -8.35
N ALA A 129 12.66 -34.90 -8.23
CA ALA A 129 11.38 -35.61 -8.29
C ALA A 129 10.50 -35.24 -7.09
N ALA A 130 11.06 -35.28 -5.86
CA ALA A 130 10.34 -34.90 -4.64
C ALA A 130 9.87 -33.43 -4.69
N ARG A 131 10.73 -32.54 -5.12
CA ARG A 131 10.39 -31.09 -5.27
C ARG A 131 9.33 -30.87 -6.35
N THR A 132 9.42 -31.59 -7.48
CA THR A 132 8.41 -31.53 -8.55
C THR A 132 7.06 -32.04 -8.06
N GLN A 133 7.04 -33.13 -7.27
CA GLN A 133 5.81 -33.66 -6.68
C GLN A 133 5.17 -32.67 -5.71
N LEU A 134 5.95 -31.99 -4.86
CA LEU A 134 5.46 -30.94 -3.98
C LEU A 134 4.82 -29.79 -4.79
N VAL A 135 5.51 -29.31 -5.83
CA VAL A 135 4.99 -28.25 -6.70
C VAL A 135 3.70 -28.67 -7.40
N ALA A 136 3.63 -29.92 -7.91
CA ALA A 136 2.42 -30.43 -8.56
C ALA A 136 1.23 -30.51 -7.58
N ARG A 137 1.47 -30.99 -6.36
CA ARG A 137 0.47 -31.03 -5.30
C ARG A 137 -0.02 -29.64 -4.92
N CYS A 138 0.90 -28.68 -4.75
CA CYS A 138 0.54 -27.28 -4.52
C CYS A 138 -0.30 -26.72 -5.68
N ALA A 139 0.08 -26.99 -6.94
CA ALA A 139 -0.66 -26.52 -8.11
C ALA A 139 -2.11 -27.00 -8.11
N THR A 140 -2.33 -28.28 -7.85
CA THR A 140 -3.69 -28.86 -7.77
C THR A 140 -4.51 -28.19 -6.67
N ARG A 141 -3.97 -28.08 -5.46
CA ARG A 141 -4.67 -27.51 -4.31
C ARG A 141 -4.92 -26.00 -4.46
N ILE A 142 -4.01 -25.25 -5.09
CA ILE A 142 -4.21 -23.83 -5.42
C ILE A 142 -5.34 -23.69 -6.44
N ALA A 143 -5.38 -24.55 -7.47
CA ALA A 143 -6.46 -24.53 -8.47
C ALA A 143 -7.84 -24.82 -7.83
N GLU A 144 -7.91 -25.80 -6.91
CA GLU A 144 -9.11 -26.10 -6.13
C GLU A 144 -9.54 -24.96 -5.19
N ALA A 145 -8.59 -24.20 -4.66
CA ALA A 145 -8.87 -23.03 -3.81
C ALA A 145 -9.55 -21.89 -4.58
N GLY A 146 -9.36 -21.82 -5.90
CA GLY A 146 -9.92 -20.77 -6.77
C GLY A 146 -9.45 -19.36 -6.39
N ALA A 147 -10.16 -18.34 -6.86
CA ALA A 147 -9.84 -16.93 -6.60
C ALA A 147 -10.28 -16.50 -5.18
N SER A 148 -9.63 -17.04 -4.15
CA SER A 148 -9.87 -16.70 -2.74
C SER A 148 -8.55 -16.57 -2.00
N ALA A 149 -8.16 -15.35 -1.63
CA ALA A 149 -6.90 -15.09 -0.94
C ALA A 149 -6.75 -15.96 0.32
N ARG A 150 -7.78 -16.03 1.16
CA ARG A 150 -7.75 -16.83 2.40
C ARG A 150 -7.49 -18.31 2.13
N ARG A 151 -8.17 -18.91 1.13
CA ARG A 151 -8.01 -20.33 0.79
C ARG A 151 -6.63 -20.60 0.17
N VAL A 152 -6.21 -19.77 -0.79
CA VAL A 152 -4.89 -19.89 -1.44
C VAL A 152 -3.77 -19.76 -0.41
N LEU A 153 -3.80 -18.75 0.47
CA LEU A 153 -2.80 -18.58 1.52
C LEU A 153 -2.87 -19.73 2.54
N GLY A 154 -4.06 -20.28 2.81
CA GLY A 154 -4.23 -21.49 3.62
C GLY A 154 -3.48 -22.68 3.04
N VAL A 155 -3.62 -22.93 1.73
CA VAL A 155 -2.88 -23.99 1.02
C VAL A 155 -1.37 -23.74 1.09
N LEU A 156 -0.91 -22.52 0.77
CA LEU A 156 0.53 -22.21 0.79
C LEU A 156 1.15 -22.44 2.17
N ASN A 157 0.47 -22.00 3.24
CA ASN A 157 0.94 -22.18 4.61
C ASN A 157 0.81 -23.61 5.13
N ALA A 158 0.00 -24.46 4.51
CA ALA A 158 -0.13 -25.87 4.86
C ALA A 158 0.89 -26.75 4.12
N GLU A 159 1.15 -26.43 2.82
CA GLU A 159 1.99 -27.26 1.96
C GLU A 159 3.47 -26.88 1.99
N LEU A 160 3.83 -25.67 2.43
CA LEU A 160 5.22 -25.21 2.54
C LEU A 160 5.70 -25.29 3.99
N PRO A 161 6.29 -26.40 4.43
CA PRO A 161 6.67 -26.62 5.82
C PRO A 161 7.67 -25.56 6.30
N GLY A 162 7.47 -25.04 7.53
CA GLY A 162 8.33 -24.03 8.15
C GLY A 162 8.50 -22.75 7.36
N THR A 163 7.57 -22.51 6.42
CA THR A 163 7.50 -21.28 5.66
C THR A 163 6.17 -20.60 5.94
N SER A 164 6.21 -19.35 6.35
CA SER A 164 5.03 -18.51 6.55
C SER A 164 4.84 -17.64 5.33
N VAL A 165 3.65 -17.66 4.74
CA VAL A 165 3.33 -16.87 3.55
C VAL A 165 2.25 -15.86 3.89
N ALA A 166 2.51 -14.60 3.53
CA ALA A 166 1.57 -13.48 3.64
C ALA A 166 1.35 -12.82 2.27
N PHE A 167 0.14 -12.33 2.07
CA PHE A 167 -0.21 -11.47 0.97
C PHE A 167 -0.42 -10.06 1.51
N LEU A 168 0.35 -9.12 0.99
CA LEU A 168 0.37 -7.71 1.38
C LEU A 168 -0.18 -6.87 0.25
N ASP A 169 -0.85 -5.78 0.60
CA ASP A 169 -1.15 -4.73 -0.37
C ASP A 169 0.12 -3.98 -0.80
N ARG A 170 -0.02 -3.01 -1.70
CA ARG A 170 1.10 -2.17 -2.16
C ARG A 170 1.70 -1.29 -1.06
N TYR A 171 1.02 -1.10 0.06
CA TYR A 171 1.46 -0.28 1.20
C TYR A 171 2.09 -1.12 2.31
N GLY A 172 2.15 -2.45 2.13
CA GLY A 172 2.68 -3.37 3.12
C GLY A 172 1.65 -3.84 4.14
N THR A 173 0.38 -3.44 4.02
CA THR A 173 -0.70 -3.92 4.90
C THR A 173 -1.03 -5.36 4.54
N ARG A 174 -1.17 -6.20 5.55
CA ARG A 174 -1.48 -7.61 5.35
C ARG A 174 -2.95 -7.82 5.00
N LEU A 175 -3.20 -8.32 3.79
CA LEU A 175 -4.54 -8.68 3.30
C LEU A 175 -4.94 -10.11 3.73
N ALA A 176 -3.99 -11.05 3.72
CA ALA A 176 -4.24 -12.43 4.10
C ALA A 176 -2.94 -13.16 4.48
N GLY A 177 -3.06 -14.33 5.11
CA GLY A 177 -1.93 -15.21 5.44
C GLY A 177 -1.38 -15.02 6.85
N ARG A 178 -0.21 -15.62 7.14
CA ARG A 178 0.43 -15.56 8.46
C ARG A 178 1.40 -14.39 8.55
N ALA A 179 1.37 -13.67 9.67
CA ALA A 179 2.39 -12.68 9.98
C ALA A 179 3.62 -13.43 10.50
N ALA A 180 4.61 -13.60 9.67
CA ALA A 180 5.91 -14.09 10.09
C ALA A 180 6.94 -13.01 9.78
N GLY A 181 7.70 -12.58 10.78
CA GLY A 181 8.92 -11.79 10.61
C GLY A 181 8.81 -10.44 9.90
N LEU A 182 7.61 -9.90 9.67
CA LEU A 182 7.38 -8.59 9.09
C LEU A 182 7.34 -7.47 10.16
N THR A 183 8.09 -7.59 11.24
CA THR A 183 8.36 -6.45 12.11
C THR A 183 9.27 -5.49 11.35
N GLU A 184 8.74 -4.28 11.17
CA GLU A 184 9.41 -3.14 10.55
C GLU A 184 10.87 -3.02 10.97
N GLY A 185 11.73 -2.91 9.97
CA GLY A 185 13.11 -2.51 9.94
C GLY A 185 13.79 -2.09 11.24
N GLY A 186 14.43 -3.03 11.92
CA GLY A 186 15.50 -2.75 12.84
C GLY A 186 16.64 -3.75 12.59
N PRO A 187 17.92 -3.35 12.57
CA PRO A 187 19.04 -4.27 12.53
C PRO A 187 19.21 -4.90 13.93
N GLY A 188 18.38 -5.90 14.24
CA GLY A 188 18.37 -6.60 15.50
C GLY A 188 17.61 -7.91 15.34
N ALA A 189 18.22 -8.86 14.61
CA ALA A 189 17.74 -10.23 14.57
C ALA A 189 17.79 -10.84 15.96
N GLY A 190 16.62 -11.03 16.58
CA GLY A 190 16.47 -11.93 17.71
C GLY A 190 16.96 -13.33 17.30
N ALA A 191 17.57 -14.05 18.23
CA ALA A 191 18.13 -15.38 18.04
C ALA A 191 17.02 -16.39 17.72
N GLY A 192 16.72 -16.57 16.42
CA GLY A 192 15.67 -17.42 15.86
C GLY A 192 15.30 -17.05 14.43
N GLY A 193 16.25 -16.51 13.72
CA GLY A 193 16.32 -15.96 12.37
C GLY A 193 15.32 -16.43 11.31
N GLU A 194 14.04 -16.07 11.40
CA GLU A 194 13.15 -16.07 10.24
C GLU A 194 13.63 -15.01 9.25
N ARG A 195 14.04 -15.46 8.06
CA ARG A 195 14.47 -14.60 6.95
C ARG A 195 13.39 -14.58 5.88
N VAL A 196 13.26 -13.44 5.19
CA VAL A 196 12.50 -13.39 3.94
C VAL A 196 13.20 -14.30 2.93
N LEU A 197 12.50 -15.37 2.51
CA LEU A 197 12.97 -16.34 1.51
C LEU A 197 12.67 -15.87 0.09
N VAL A 198 11.46 -15.34 -0.11
CA VAL A 198 10.97 -14.86 -1.40
C VAL A 198 10.06 -13.67 -1.17
N ASP A 199 10.27 -12.63 -1.96
CA ASP A 199 9.38 -11.48 -2.12
C ASP A 199 9.02 -11.38 -3.59
N MET A 200 7.71 -11.30 -3.91
CA MET A 200 7.21 -11.35 -5.28
C MET A 200 6.03 -10.40 -5.46
N ASP A 201 6.19 -9.42 -6.34
CA ASP A 201 5.11 -8.49 -6.70
C ASP A 201 4.06 -9.15 -7.59
N LEU A 202 2.79 -8.83 -7.36
CA LEU A 202 1.70 -9.18 -8.25
C LEU A 202 1.62 -8.18 -9.42
N PRO A 203 1.28 -8.65 -10.63
CA PRO A 203 1.10 -7.78 -11.79
C PRO A 203 0.08 -6.65 -11.52
N GLY A 204 0.30 -5.48 -12.12
CA GLY A 204 -0.60 -4.32 -11.99
C GLY A 204 -0.62 -3.68 -10.60
N GLY A 205 0.42 -3.85 -9.80
CA GLY A 205 0.51 -3.28 -8.46
C GLY A 205 -0.61 -3.76 -7.53
N LEU A 206 -1.11 -4.99 -7.74
CA LEU A 206 -2.20 -5.58 -6.97
C LEU A 206 -1.80 -5.97 -5.53
N GLY A 207 -0.51 -5.96 -5.23
CA GLY A 207 0.07 -6.33 -3.97
C GLY A 207 1.30 -7.20 -4.16
N ARG A 208 1.80 -7.79 -3.07
CA ARG A 208 2.96 -8.67 -3.10
C ARG A 208 2.82 -9.88 -2.18
N LEU A 209 3.42 -10.98 -2.58
CA LEU A 209 3.53 -12.20 -1.78
C LEU A 209 4.89 -12.24 -1.10
N VAL A 210 4.88 -12.39 0.21
CA VAL A 210 6.11 -12.53 1.01
C VAL A 210 6.10 -13.88 1.69
N ALA A 211 7.15 -14.65 1.48
CA ALA A 211 7.40 -15.89 2.18
C ALA A 211 8.61 -15.72 3.10
N SER A 212 8.46 -16.04 4.37
CA SER A 212 9.51 -16.01 5.38
C SER A 212 9.65 -17.35 6.07
N GLY A 213 10.84 -17.65 6.56
CA GLY A 213 11.13 -18.91 7.25
C GLY A 213 12.62 -19.19 7.34
N ALA A 214 12.98 -20.36 7.85
CA ALA A 214 14.36 -20.83 7.88
C ALA A 214 14.79 -21.33 6.51
N VAL A 215 16.02 -21.03 6.09
CA VAL A 215 16.62 -21.64 4.90
C VAL A 215 17.01 -23.07 5.22
N ARG A 216 16.22 -24.03 4.76
CA ARG A 216 16.40 -25.46 5.05
C ARG A 216 17.40 -26.13 4.12
N SER A 217 17.41 -25.72 2.86
CA SER A 217 18.40 -26.15 1.86
C SER A 217 18.68 -25.04 0.85
N PRO A 218 19.79 -25.08 0.14
CA PRO A 218 20.10 -24.10 -0.91
C PRO A 218 19.05 -24.02 -2.03
N GLY A 219 18.29 -25.11 -2.25
CA GLY A 219 17.22 -25.19 -3.26
C GLY A 219 15.86 -24.69 -2.79
N TRP A 220 15.64 -24.58 -1.47
CA TRP A 220 14.32 -24.27 -0.91
C TRP A 220 13.73 -22.94 -1.39
N PRO A 221 14.45 -21.82 -1.43
CA PRO A 221 13.92 -20.56 -1.95
C PRO A 221 13.43 -20.65 -3.40
N SER A 222 14.07 -21.50 -4.23
CA SER A 222 13.65 -21.71 -5.62
C SER A 222 12.33 -22.48 -5.70
N VAL A 223 12.12 -23.48 -4.87
CA VAL A 223 10.85 -24.22 -4.75
C VAL A 223 9.74 -23.28 -4.28
N VAL A 224 9.98 -22.55 -3.20
CA VAL A 224 9.03 -21.57 -2.67
C VAL A 224 8.64 -20.56 -3.74
N ARG A 225 9.60 -19.98 -4.47
CA ARG A 225 9.33 -19.03 -5.56
C ARG A 225 8.47 -19.64 -6.66
N THR A 226 8.71 -20.89 -7.03
CA THR A 226 7.90 -21.61 -8.03
C THR A 226 6.47 -21.78 -7.55
N VAL A 227 6.28 -22.21 -6.30
CA VAL A 227 4.95 -22.39 -5.71
C VAL A 227 4.21 -21.08 -5.57
N LEU A 228 4.88 -20.01 -5.12
CA LEU A 228 4.26 -18.65 -5.09
C LEU A 228 3.86 -18.20 -6.48
N GLY A 229 4.69 -18.47 -7.51
CA GLY A 229 4.36 -18.16 -8.90
C GLY A 229 3.06 -18.79 -9.39
N LEU A 230 2.73 -20.00 -8.91
CA LEU A 230 1.45 -20.67 -9.22
C LEU A 230 0.24 -19.95 -8.58
N ALA A 231 0.44 -19.30 -7.44
CA ALA A 231 -0.63 -18.59 -6.73
C ALA A 231 -0.91 -17.18 -7.32
N VAL A 232 0.03 -16.63 -8.09
CA VAL A 232 -0.07 -15.25 -8.63
C VAL A 232 -1.37 -15.02 -9.39
N ALA A 233 -1.75 -15.92 -10.29
CA ALA A 233 -2.96 -15.76 -11.11
C ALA A 233 -4.24 -15.72 -10.24
N ALA A 234 -4.38 -16.65 -9.29
CA ALA A 234 -5.54 -16.73 -8.42
C ALA A 234 -5.66 -15.50 -7.49
N LEU A 235 -4.54 -15.05 -6.92
CA LEU A 235 -4.50 -13.88 -6.05
C LEU A 235 -4.69 -12.58 -6.82
N SER A 236 -4.16 -12.48 -8.04
CA SER A 236 -4.39 -11.33 -8.92
C SER A 236 -5.87 -11.22 -9.31
N ALA A 237 -6.50 -12.34 -9.65
CA ALA A 237 -7.93 -12.36 -9.95
C ALA A 237 -8.79 -11.93 -8.74
N TRP A 238 -8.46 -12.42 -7.55
CA TRP A 238 -9.13 -12.02 -6.31
C TRP A 238 -8.93 -10.51 -6.04
N ALA A 239 -7.70 -10.02 -6.07
CA ALA A 239 -7.41 -8.61 -5.79
C ALA A 239 -8.03 -7.65 -6.83
N ALA A 240 -8.07 -8.06 -8.10
CA ALA A 240 -8.77 -7.30 -9.14
C ALA A 240 -10.28 -7.27 -8.90
N GLY A 241 -10.87 -8.41 -8.48
CA GLY A 241 -12.28 -8.50 -8.10
C GLY A 241 -12.65 -7.57 -6.95
N GLU A 242 -11.88 -7.59 -5.86
CA GLU A 242 -12.07 -6.70 -4.71
C GLU A 242 -12.00 -5.21 -5.12
N ARG A 243 -11.03 -4.86 -5.99
CA ARG A 243 -10.92 -3.49 -6.51
C ARG A 243 -12.11 -3.08 -7.35
N LEU A 244 -12.66 -4.00 -8.17
CA LEU A 244 -13.86 -3.72 -8.95
C LEU A 244 -15.08 -3.49 -8.07
N VAL A 245 -15.26 -4.29 -7.01
CA VAL A 245 -16.36 -4.12 -6.04
C VAL A 245 -16.20 -2.78 -5.34
N ALA A 246 -15.04 -2.50 -4.76
CA ALA A 246 -14.76 -1.22 -4.10
C ALA A 246 -14.93 -0.02 -5.04
N GLY A 247 -14.51 -0.16 -6.30
CA GLY A 247 -14.68 0.87 -7.32
C GLY A 247 -16.15 1.14 -7.67
N ARG A 248 -16.99 0.10 -7.73
CA ARG A 248 -18.44 0.26 -7.95
C ARG A 248 -19.13 0.93 -6.77
N GLU A 249 -18.82 0.51 -5.56
CA GLU A 249 -19.37 1.14 -4.35
C GLU A 249 -18.98 2.61 -4.28
N PHE A 250 -17.73 2.92 -4.62
CA PHE A 250 -17.27 4.30 -4.69
C PHE A 250 -18.04 5.12 -5.71
N ALA A 251 -18.21 4.61 -6.93
CA ALA A 251 -18.94 5.32 -7.99
C ALA A 251 -20.40 5.61 -7.59
N VAL A 252 -21.05 4.67 -6.90
CA VAL A 252 -22.41 4.88 -6.36
C VAL A 252 -22.45 5.96 -5.29
N GLN A 253 -21.48 5.97 -4.38
CA GLN A 253 -21.38 7.00 -3.34
C GLN A 253 -21.01 8.36 -3.93
N GLU A 254 -20.08 8.42 -4.88
CA GLU A 254 -19.70 9.63 -5.61
C GLU A 254 -20.92 10.24 -6.31
N ALA A 255 -21.68 9.43 -7.07
CA ALA A 255 -22.89 9.87 -7.74
C ALA A 255 -23.95 10.38 -6.76
N LEU A 256 -24.09 9.77 -5.58
CA LEU A 256 -24.99 10.25 -4.54
C LEU A 256 -24.55 11.62 -4.00
N ALA A 257 -23.25 11.80 -3.74
CA ALA A 257 -22.69 13.06 -3.26
C ALA A 257 -22.85 14.19 -4.30
N GLU A 258 -22.53 13.90 -5.56
CA GLU A 258 -22.74 14.84 -6.68
C GLU A 258 -24.20 15.22 -6.86
N ARG A 259 -25.11 14.22 -6.74
CA ARG A 259 -26.56 14.46 -6.79
C ARG A 259 -27.01 15.40 -5.69
N LEU A 260 -26.55 15.21 -4.45
CA LEU A 260 -26.87 16.10 -3.33
C LEU A 260 -26.36 17.53 -3.57
N LEU A 261 -25.15 17.70 -4.10
CA LEU A 261 -24.59 19.00 -4.41
C LEU A 261 -25.29 19.71 -5.58
N ALA A 262 -25.87 18.96 -6.51
CA ALA A 262 -26.61 19.51 -7.64
C ALA A 262 -28.06 19.91 -7.27
N MET A 263 -28.54 19.51 -6.11
CA MET A 263 -29.89 19.88 -5.64
C MET A 263 -29.95 21.33 -5.22
N PRO A 264 -31.03 22.05 -5.54
CA PRO A 264 -31.25 23.42 -5.06
C PRO A 264 -31.25 23.46 -3.52
N GLU A 265 -30.56 24.45 -2.95
CA GLU A 265 -30.47 24.68 -1.50
C GLU A 265 -31.82 24.71 -0.82
N ALA A 266 -32.80 25.42 -1.40
CA ALA A 266 -34.16 25.52 -0.90
C ALA A 266 -34.87 24.16 -0.78
N LEU A 267 -34.55 23.18 -1.65
CA LEU A 267 -35.10 21.83 -1.60
C LEU A 267 -34.44 20.98 -0.52
N LEU A 268 -33.13 21.09 -0.35
CA LEU A 268 -32.39 20.38 0.70
C LEU A 268 -32.80 20.84 2.09
N ASP A 269 -33.08 22.13 2.24
CA ASP A 269 -33.49 22.75 3.49
C ASP A 269 -34.99 22.59 3.81
N SER A 270 -35.82 22.25 2.81
CA SER A 270 -37.28 22.13 2.94
C SER A 270 -37.78 20.75 3.38
N VAL A 271 -36.90 19.76 3.54
CA VAL A 271 -37.30 18.42 3.98
C VAL A 271 -37.45 18.40 5.51
N PRO A 272 -38.69 18.43 6.05
CA PRO A 272 -38.92 18.51 7.48
C PRO A 272 -38.54 17.20 8.20
N GLU A 273 -38.19 17.29 9.47
CA GLU A 273 -38.25 16.16 10.39
C GLU A 273 -39.65 15.59 10.41
N GLU A 274 -39.78 14.27 10.36
CA GLU A 274 -40.99 13.47 10.34
C GLU A 274 -42.27 14.21 10.81
N SER A 275 -43.25 14.42 9.91
CA SER A 275 -44.64 14.80 10.19
C SER A 275 -45.16 16.21 9.80
N SER A 276 -44.47 17.02 9.01
CA SER A 276 -45.14 18.25 8.51
C SER A 276 -45.53 18.13 7.03
N VAL A 277 -46.76 18.59 6.74
CA VAL A 277 -47.37 18.64 5.41
C VAL A 277 -46.54 19.58 4.51
N PRO A 278 -46.17 19.22 3.27
CA PRO A 278 -45.40 20.10 2.38
C PRO A 278 -46.19 21.38 2.09
N GLU A 279 -45.49 22.52 2.17
CA GLU A 279 -46.06 23.81 1.78
C GLU A 279 -46.45 23.80 0.28
N ALA A 280 -47.57 24.45 -0.02
CA ALA A 280 -48.16 24.51 -1.34
C ALA A 280 -47.20 25.17 -2.35
N GLY A 281 -46.73 24.40 -3.32
CA GLY A 281 -45.86 24.91 -4.42
C GLY A 281 -44.71 23.99 -4.83
N VAL A 282 -44.36 22.97 -4.06
CA VAL A 282 -43.27 22.03 -4.40
C VAL A 282 -43.82 20.82 -5.13
N VAL A 283 -43.20 20.46 -6.27
CA VAL A 283 -43.57 19.29 -7.06
C VAL A 283 -43.37 18.02 -6.23
N PRO A 284 -44.40 17.19 -5.96
CA PRO A 284 -44.31 16.05 -5.07
C PRO A 284 -43.19 15.06 -5.39
N GLY A 285 -42.83 14.89 -6.66
CA GLY A 285 -41.76 14.03 -7.11
C GLY A 285 -40.35 14.51 -6.68
N ALA A 286 -40.11 15.81 -6.72
CA ALA A 286 -38.80 16.38 -6.38
C ALA A 286 -38.45 16.21 -4.89
N VAL A 287 -39.47 16.39 -4.02
CA VAL A 287 -39.32 16.18 -2.55
C VAL A 287 -39.07 14.73 -2.22
N GLY A 288 -39.70 13.79 -2.94
CA GLY A 288 -39.47 12.35 -2.77
C GLY A 288 -38.01 11.97 -3.11
N ASP A 289 -37.49 12.49 -4.20
CA ASP A 289 -36.13 12.29 -4.65
C ASP A 289 -35.08 12.82 -3.67
N VAL A 290 -35.33 14.02 -3.10
CA VAL A 290 -34.45 14.62 -2.08
C VAL A 290 -34.47 13.81 -0.80
N ARG A 291 -35.64 13.40 -0.34
CA ARG A 291 -35.79 12.58 0.88
C ARG A 291 -35.08 11.23 0.73
N GLU A 292 -35.22 10.58 -0.42
CA GLU A 292 -34.51 9.33 -0.70
C GLU A 292 -32.99 9.53 -0.69
N ALA A 293 -32.48 10.56 -1.35
CA ALA A 293 -31.04 10.86 -1.40
C ALA A 293 -30.48 11.15 -0.01
N LEU A 294 -31.15 12.00 0.79
CA LEU A 294 -30.75 12.29 2.16
C LEU A 294 -30.82 11.05 3.06
N GLY A 295 -31.85 10.21 2.91
CA GLY A 295 -31.98 8.96 3.66
C GLY A 295 -30.85 7.98 3.35
N ARG A 296 -30.46 7.85 2.08
CA ARG A 296 -29.33 7.02 1.67
C ARG A 296 -28.00 7.56 2.19
N ALA A 297 -27.79 8.88 2.13
CA ALA A 297 -26.59 9.52 2.68
C ALA A 297 -26.49 9.34 4.20
N ALA A 298 -27.60 9.51 4.93
CA ALA A 298 -27.68 9.25 6.36
C ALA A 298 -27.39 7.78 6.70
N ALA A 299 -27.89 6.83 5.91
CA ALA A 299 -27.61 5.41 6.08
C ALA A 299 -26.11 5.07 5.86
N LEU A 300 -25.38 5.87 5.08
CA LEU A 300 -23.93 5.79 4.93
C LEU A 300 -23.17 6.48 6.08
N GLY A 301 -23.88 7.09 7.04
CA GLY A 301 -23.30 7.84 8.14
C GLY A 301 -22.82 9.25 7.78
N TRP A 302 -23.22 9.77 6.61
CA TRP A 302 -22.80 11.11 6.22
C TRP A 302 -23.57 12.18 6.98
N ALA A 303 -22.90 13.29 7.27
CA ALA A 303 -23.56 14.46 7.82
C ALA A 303 -24.51 15.08 6.78
N VAL A 304 -25.80 14.89 6.96
CA VAL A 304 -26.87 15.43 6.10
C VAL A 304 -27.64 16.57 6.78
N ARG A 305 -27.37 16.82 8.05
CA ARG A 305 -27.98 17.87 8.88
C ARG A 305 -26.92 18.52 9.76
N GLY A 306 -27.21 19.71 10.25
CA GLY A 306 -26.32 20.47 11.13
C GLY A 306 -25.14 21.11 10.42
N PRO A 307 -24.25 21.70 11.20
CA PRO A 307 -23.12 22.43 10.67
C PRO A 307 -22.09 21.52 10.04
N VAL A 308 -21.71 21.81 8.79
CA VAL A 308 -20.71 21.05 8.03
C VAL A 308 -19.64 21.97 7.47
N SER A 309 -18.43 21.43 7.26
CA SER A 309 -17.36 22.11 6.52
C SER A 309 -16.93 21.28 5.32
N GLY A 310 -16.83 21.92 4.16
CA GLY A 310 -16.30 21.31 2.95
C GLY A 310 -14.79 21.16 3.03
N PHE A 311 -14.25 20.17 2.32
CA PHE A 311 -12.82 20.01 2.14
C PHE A 311 -12.48 19.69 0.68
N VAL A 312 -11.27 20.09 0.27
CA VAL A 312 -10.70 19.74 -1.02
C VAL A 312 -9.27 19.28 -0.81
N VAL A 313 -8.90 18.19 -1.45
CA VAL A 313 -7.53 17.66 -1.48
C VAL A 313 -7.11 17.56 -2.93
N ARG A 314 -5.98 18.14 -3.31
CA ARG A 314 -5.48 18.10 -4.68
C ARG A 314 -4.05 17.54 -4.75
N PRO A 315 -3.72 16.78 -5.79
CA PRO A 315 -2.34 16.37 -6.04
C PRO A 315 -1.47 17.57 -6.40
N VAL A 316 -0.18 17.50 -6.05
CA VAL A 316 0.79 18.56 -6.37
C VAL A 316 1.91 17.98 -7.21
N GLY A 317 1.92 18.32 -8.51
CA GLY A 317 2.94 17.88 -9.46
C GLY A 317 2.78 16.43 -9.95
N TRP A 318 1.58 15.83 -9.75
CA TRP A 318 1.25 14.48 -10.26
C TRP A 318 -0.24 14.37 -10.55
N GLN A 319 -0.61 13.39 -11.37
CA GLN A 319 -2.01 13.05 -11.65
C GLN A 319 -2.36 11.74 -10.95
N ALA A 320 -3.56 11.68 -10.39
CA ALA A 320 -4.03 10.50 -9.66
C ALA A 320 -4.50 9.41 -10.62
N GLU A 321 -3.92 8.23 -10.48
CA GLU A 321 -4.38 7.02 -11.14
C GLU A 321 -5.60 6.42 -10.42
N PRO A 322 -6.42 5.59 -11.10
CA PRO A 322 -7.62 4.99 -10.49
C PRO A 322 -7.37 4.29 -9.16
N ALA A 323 -6.21 3.69 -9.02
CA ALA A 323 -5.82 3.00 -7.80
C ALA A 323 -5.46 3.95 -6.64
N GLU A 324 -4.96 5.15 -6.95
CA GLU A 324 -4.66 6.18 -5.95
C GLU A 324 -5.93 6.88 -5.46
N HIS A 325 -6.97 6.97 -6.31
CA HIS A 325 -8.29 7.45 -5.88
C HIS A 325 -8.88 6.61 -4.74
N ALA A 326 -8.78 5.29 -4.83
CA ALA A 326 -9.25 4.40 -3.78
C ALA A 326 -8.47 4.59 -2.47
N LEU A 327 -7.14 4.72 -2.54
CA LEU A 327 -6.31 4.96 -1.36
C LEU A 327 -6.63 6.28 -0.67
N VAL A 328 -6.65 7.39 -1.45
CA VAL A 328 -6.92 8.71 -0.87
C VAL A 328 -8.28 8.74 -0.20
N ARG A 329 -9.29 8.14 -0.82
CA ARG A 329 -10.61 7.99 -0.21
C ARG A 329 -10.57 7.21 1.10
N GLU A 330 -9.90 6.07 1.11
CA GLU A 330 -9.78 5.22 2.31
C GLU A 330 -9.10 5.98 3.46
N LEU A 331 -8.02 6.70 3.17
CA LEU A 331 -7.34 7.53 4.15
C LEU A 331 -8.20 8.71 4.63
N LEU A 332 -8.95 9.36 3.73
CA LEU A 332 -9.88 10.43 4.10
C LEU A 332 -11.00 9.91 4.99
N VAL A 333 -11.62 8.80 4.64
CA VAL A 333 -12.67 8.16 5.46
C VAL A 333 -12.09 7.68 6.79
N GLY A 334 -10.89 7.12 6.80
CA GLY A 334 -10.20 6.72 8.03
C GLY A 334 -9.88 7.89 8.97
N ALA A 335 -9.50 9.05 8.42
CA ALA A 335 -9.18 10.24 9.20
C ALA A 335 -10.41 11.06 9.63
N LEU A 336 -11.43 11.16 8.77
CA LEU A 336 -12.59 12.04 8.95
C LEU A 336 -13.84 11.30 9.42
N GLY A 337 -13.88 9.97 9.38
CA GLY A 337 -15.06 9.16 9.62
C GLY A 337 -15.89 8.93 8.35
N ALA A 338 -17.17 8.59 8.52
CA ALA A 338 -18.08 8.38 7.39
C ALA A 338 -18.41 9.72 6.70
N VAL A 339 -17.61 10.06 5.69
CA VAL A 339 -17.76 11.30 4.91
C VAL A 339 -17.95 10.98 3.43
N PRO A 340 -18.72 11.79 2.68
CA PRO A 340 -18.70 11.72 1.23
C PRO A 340 -17.33 12.13 0.70
N VAL A 341 -16.82 11.37 -0.26
CA VAL A 341 -15.61 11.72 -1.02
C VAL A 341 -15.94 11.57 -2.50
N MET A 342 -15.80 12.64 -3.25
CA MET A 342 -16.04 12.69 -4.69
C MET A 342 -14.81 13.24 -5.42
N ARG A 343 -14.69 12.96 -6.69
CA ARG A 343 -13.67 13.56 -7.53
C ARG A 343 -14.06 15.00 -7.85
N ARG A 344 -13.08 15.90 -7.80
CA ARG A 344 -13.26 17.32 -8.17
C ARG A 344 -12.01 17.80 -8.88
N GLY A 345 -12.13 18.03 -10.19
CA GLY A 345 -10.94 18.27 -11.03
C GLY A 345 -9.96 17.09 -10.96
N GLU A 346 -8.72 17.41 -10.69
CA GLU A 346 -7.63 16.42 -10.51
C GLU A 346 -7.57 15.83 -9.09
N GLY A 347 -8.46 16.25 -8.17
CA GLY A 347 -8.40 15.90 -6.76
C GLY A 347 -9.69 15.32 -6.21
N TRP A 348 -9.86 15.50 -4.91
CA TRP A 348 -10.98 14.96 -4.13
C TRP A 348 -11.63 16.09 -3.32
N ALA A 349 -12.93 15.99 -3.15
CA ALA A 349 -13.71 16.89 -2.33
C ALA A 349 -14.74 16.14 -1.52
N GLY A 350 -15.22 16.75 -0.45
CA GLY A 350 -16.27 16.21 0.40
C GLY A 350 -16.62 17.18 1.52
N TRP A 351 -17.43 16.73 2.46
CA TRP A 351 -17.78 17.51 3.65
C TRP A 351 -17.82 16.64 4.90
N ALA A 352 -17.61 17.25 6.04
CA ALA A 352 -17.62 16.61 7.34
C ALA A 352 -18.31 17.47 8.39
N GLU A 353 -18.89 16.84 9.42
CA GLU A 353 -19.43 17.48 10.61
C GLU A 353 -18.29 17.89 11.57
N LEU A 354 -17.41 18.72 11.06
CA LEU A 354 -16.22 19.22 11.78
C LEU A 354 -16.08 20.72 11.52
N GLY A 355 -15.73 21.47 12.55
CA GLY A 355 -15.32 22.86 12.35
C GLY A 355 -14.02 22.97 11.56
N PRO A 356 -13.77 24.11 10.86
CA PRO A 356 -12.63 24.27 9.96
C PRO A 356 -11.25 23.98 10.58
N GLY A 357 -11.12 24.25 11.89
CA GLY A 357 -9.88 23.98 12.64
C GLY A 357 -9.62 22.48 12.84
N ALA A 358 -10.62 21.75 13.32
CA ALA A 358 -10.52 20.31 13.53
C ALA A 358 -10.38 19.57 12.20
N LEU A 359 -11.12 20.00 11.16
CA LEU A 359 -11.03 19.45 9.82
C LEU A 359 -9.60 19.62 9.25
N ALA A 360 -9.00 20.81 9.41
CA ALA A 360 -7.64 21.05 8.93
C ALA A 360 -6.60 20.16 9.62
N VAL A 361 -6.74 19.88 10.92
CA VAL A 361 -5.86 18.96 11.66
C VAL A 361 -5.96 17.55 11.10
N ARG A 362 -7.19 17.03 10.90
CA ARG A 362 -7.42 15.69 10.34
C ARG A 362 -6.93 15.55 8.90
N LEU A 363 -7.16 16.56 8.08
CA LEU A 363 -6.62 16.59 6.71
C LEU A 363 -5.08 16.61 6.70
N GLN A 364 -4.46 17.29 7.66
CA GLN A 364 -3.00 17.31 7.79
C GLN A 364 -2.44 15.94 8.20
N GLU A 365 -3.12 15.21 9.07
CA GLU A 365 -2.80 13.82 9.41
C GLU A 365 -2.90 12.93 8.18
N CYS A 366 -4.00 13.03 7.43
CA CYS A 366 -4.21 12.29 6.17
C CYS A 366 -3.11 12.61 5.13
N ALA A 367 -2.76 13.88 4.94
CA ALA A 367 -1.75 14.31 3.97
C ALA A 367 -0.35 13.73 4.27
N ARG A 368 -0.03 13.47 5.54
CA ARG A 368 1.23 12.84 5.96
C ARG A 368 1.30 11.34 5.66
N LEU A 369 0.14 10.67 5.61
CA LEU A 369 0.05 9.24 5.33
C LEU A 369 0.09 8.94 3.83
N LEU A 370 -0.15 9.94 2.99
CA LEU A 370 -0.12 9.79 1.54
C LEU A 370 1.31 9.64 1.02
N PRO A 371 1.56 8.69 0.09
CA PRO A 371 2.90 8.45 -0.45
C PRO A 371 3.40 9.59 -1.37
N ARG A 372 2.49 10.44 -1.84
CA ARG A 372 2.79 11.59 -2.71
C ARG A 372 2.22 12.88 -2.12
N ALA A 373 2.90 13.98 -2.41
CA ALA A 373 2.52 15.28 -1.89
C ALA A 373 1.14 15.74 -2.41
N VAL A 374 0.29 16.13 -1.49
CA VAL A 374 -1.00 16.77 -1.76
C VAL A 374 -1.05 18.13 -1.08
N ALA A 375 -1.90 19.02 -1.58
CA ALA A 375 -2.31 20.25 -0.89
C ALA A 375 -3.78 20.13 -0.55
N ALA A 376 -4.18 20.54 0.64
CA ALA A 376 -5.57 20.47 1.05
C ALA A 376 -6.10 21.82 1.54
N GLY A 377 -7.41 21.99 1.42
CA GLY A 377 -8.13 23.15 1.91
C GLY A 377 -9.32 22.73 2.76
N ALA A 378 -9.52 23.42 3.88
CA ALA A 378 -10.71 23.32 4.70
C ALA A 378 -11.59 24.58 4.47
N GLY A 379 -12.84 24.36 4.09
CA GLY A 379 -13.83 25.41 3.90
C GLY A 379 -14.31 26.00 5.22
N ARG A 380 -15.02 27.11 5.14
CA ARG A 380 -15.73 27.64 6.31
C ARG A 380 -16.88 26.72 6.70
N GLN A 381 -17.24 26.72 7.96
CA GLN A 381 -18.40 26.00 8.45
C GLN A 381 -19.68 26.68 7.96
N VAL A 382 -20.63 25.89 7.50
CA VAL A 382 -21.97 26.31 7.10
C VAL A 382 -23.00 25.54 7.92
N GLU A 383 -24.12 26.19 8.26
CA GLU A 383 -25.10 25.65 9.20
C GLU A 383 -25.97 24.54 8.60
N ARG A 384 -26.05 24.48 7.26
CA ARG A 384 -26.92 23.55 6.54
C ARG A 384 -26.23 22.95 5.32
N LEU A 385 -26.63 21.73 4.97
CA LEU A 385 -26.07 21.01 3.83
C LEU A 385 -26.29 21.75 2.52
N GLY A 386 -27.41 22.47 2.33
CA GLY A 386 -27.68 23.25 1.14
C GLY A 386 -26.59 24.29 0.81
N ALA A 387 -25.98 24.86 1.84
CA ALA A 387 -24.88 25.82 1.68
C ALA A 387 -23.48 25.17 1.56
N VAL A 388 -23.36 23.85 1.53
CA VAL A 388 -22.05 23.16 1.49
C VAL A 388 -21.26 23.48 0.22
N GLY A 389 -21.94 23.83 -0.88
CA GLY A 389 -21.31 24.28 -2.12
C GLY A 389 -20.41 25.51 -1.93
N GLU A 390 -20.84 26.48 -1.12
CA GLU A 390 -20.03 27.65 -0.78
C GLU A 390 -18.78 27.26 0.04
N SER A 391 -18.96 26.34 0.99
CA SER A 391 -17.86 25.83 1.80
C SER A 391 -16.83 25.12 0.95
N LEU A 392 -17.27 24.33 -0.05
CA LEU A 392 -16.39 23.64 -1.01
C LEU A 392 -15.63 24.61 -1.91
N LEU A 393 -16.25 25.69 -2.38
CA LEU A 393 -15.56 26.75 -3.15
C LEU A 393 -14.47 27.40 -2.30
N GLY A 394 -14.76 27.71 -1.05
CA GLY A 394 -13.77 28.24 -0.12
C GLY A 394 -12.63 27.25 0.14
N ALA A 395 -12.95 25.95 0.32
CA ALA A 395 -11.96 24.90 0.48
C ALA A 395 -11.05 24.74 -0.76
N GLU A 396 -11.63 24.85 -1.96
CA GLU A 396 -10.89 24.79 -3.22
C GLU A 396 -9.90 25.94 -3.33
N ALA A 397 -10.35 27.16 -3.08
CA ALA A 397 -9.49 28.34 -3.05
C ALA A 397 -8.36 28.18 -2.02
N ALA A 398 -8.67 27.69 -0.81
CA ALA A 398 -7.66 27.42 0.21
C ALA A 398 -6.65 26.34 -0.23
N ALA A 399 -7.11 25.25 -0.87
CA ALA A 399 -6.23 24.21 -1.38
C ALA A 399 -5.26 24.71 -2.46
N PHE A 400 -5.66 25.71 -3.26
CA PHE A 400 -4.77 26.33 -4.26
C PHE A 400 -3.67 27.16 -3.61
N THR A 401 -3.91 27.76 -2.44
CA THR A 401 -2.91 28.56 -1.71
C THR A 401 -1.99 27.68 -0.85
N ALA A 402 -2.41 26.47 -0.52
CA ALA A 402 -1.63 25.56 0.30
C ALA A 402 -0.38 25.05 -0.43
N ARG A 403 0.74 25.00 0.29
CA ARG A 403 1.97 24.35 -0.19
C ARG A 403 1.80 22.84 -0.22
N ALA A 404 2.65 22.17 -0.98
CA ALA A 404 2.72 20.71 -0.98
C ALA A 404 2.91 20.16 0.46
N GLY A 405 2.07 19.20 0.84
CA GLY A 405 2.05 18.61 2.18
C GLY A 405 1.35 19.45 3.24
N ALA A 406 0.76 20.60 2.89
CA ALA A 406 0.11 21.53 3.84
C ALA A 406 -1.40 21.62 3.62
N VAL A 407 -2.10 22.10 4.66
CA VAL A 407 -3.53 22.39 4.67
C VAL A 407 -3.74 23.88 4.94
N ALA A 408 -4.51 24.55 4.08
CA ALA A 408 -4.95 25.92 4.28
C ALA A 408 -6.43 25.97 4.70
N ARG A 409 -6.83 27.06 5.33
CA ARG A 409 -8.20 27.27 5.82
C ARG A 409 -8.82 28.51 5.16
N ALA A 410 -10.00 28.34 4.60
CA ALA A 410 -10.74 29.43 3.94
C ALA A 410 -11.15 30.56 4.90
N ASP A 411 -11.43 30.24 6.16
CA ASP A 411 -11.79 31.22 7.20
C ASP A 411 -10.60 32.04 7.72
N ARG A 412 -9.37 31.73 7.28
CA ARG A 412 -8.14 32.46 7.60
C ARG A 412 -7.41 32.99 6.37
N MET A 413 -8.11 33.04 5.23
CA MET A 413 -7.54 33.50 3.98
C MET A 413 -7.39 35.03 4.02
N GLY A 414 -6.16 35.51 3.86
CA GLY A 414 -5.84 36.94 3.75
C GLY A 414 -5.71 37.39 2.31
N PRO A 415 -5.32 38.69 2.09
CA PRO A 415 -5.15 39.24 0.75
C PRO A 415 -4.12 38.49 -0.11
N ALA A 416 -3.04 38.02 0.48
CA ALA A 416 -2.00 37.28 -0.24
C ALA A 416 -2.51 35.92 -0.72
N GLU A 417 -3.25 35.23 0.12
CA GLU A 417 -3.88 33.93 -0.20
C GLU A 417 -4.96 34.12 -1.29
N LEU A 418 -5.74 35.20 -1.22
CA LEU A 418 -6.72 35.51 -2.25
C LEU A 418 -6.06 35.67 -3.63
N LEU A 419 -4.95 36.43 -3.70
CA LEU A 419 -4.19 36.56 -4.95
C LEU A 419 -3.60 35.25 -5.44
N ALA A 420 -3.08 34.42 -4.54
CA ALA A 420 -2.54 33.09 -4.86
C ALA A 420 -3.63 32.10 -5.33
N ALA A 421 -4.88 32.31 -4.92
CA ALA A 421 -6.03 31.49 -5.34
C ALA A 421 -6.54 31.83 -6.75
N LEU A 422 -6.08 32.92 -7.36
CA LEU A 422 -6.49 33.29 -8.73
C LEU A 422 -6.04 32.20 -9.71
N PRO A 423 -6.91 31.79 -10.65
CA PRO A 423 -6.61 30.74 -11.63
C PRO A 423 -5.64 31.29 -12.71
N ALA A 424 -4.37 31.42 -12.33
CA ALA A 424 -3.34 32.03 -13.18
C ALA A 424 -3.27 31.39 -14.58
N GLY A 425 -3.49 30.08 -14.69
CA GLY A 425 -3.52 29.36 -15.97
C GLY A 425 -4.62 29.86 -16.91
N VAL A 426 -5.80 30.15 -16.38
CA VAL A 426 -6.96 30.67 -17.16
C VAL A 426 -6.81 32.15 -17.47
N LEU A 427 -6.26 32.90 -16.50
CA LEU A 427 -6.13 34.37 -16.63
C LEU A 427 -4.93 34.80 -17.48
N ARG A 428 -3.96 33.91 -17.72
CA ARG A 428 -2.74 34.27 -18.48
C ARG A 428 -3.03 34.76 -19.90
N ALA A 429 -3.86 34.06 -20.66
CA ALA A 429 -4.19 34.46 -22.03
C ALA A 429 -4.95 35.80 -22.09
N PRO A 430 -5.99 36.05 -21.29
CA PRO A 430 -6.58 37.38 -21.18
C PRO A 430 -5.60 38.45 -20.72
N ALA A 431 -4.73 38.15 -19.76
CA ALA A 431 -3.71 39.10 -19.29
C ALA A 431 -2.72 39.49 -20.38
N GLU A 432 -2.32 38.56 -21.24
CA GLU A 432 -1.47 38.82 -22.40
C GLU A 432 -2.15 39.74 -23.43
N VAL A 433 -3.44 39.57 -23.67
CA VAL A 433 -4.23 40.45 -24.53
C VAL A 433 -4.32 41.82 -23.92
N VAL A 434 -4.62 41.93 -22.62
CA VAL A 434 -4.68 43.24 -21.92
C VAL A 434 -3.35 43.96 -21.94
N LEU A 435 -2.22 43.25 -21.77
CA LEU A 435 -0.87 43.85 -21.78
C LEU A 435 -0.28 43.99 -23.18
N GLY A 436 -0.94 43.49 -24.22
CA GLY A 436 -0.46 43.50 -25.62
C GLY A 436 -0.03 44.89 -26.14
N PRO A 437 -0.89 45.94 -26.06
CA PRO A 437 -0.52 47.27 -26.50
C PRO A 437 0.71 47.82 -25.77
N LEU A 438 0.84 47.55 -24.46
CA LEU A 438 2.00 47.97 -23.68
C LEU A 438 3.28 47.25 -24.13
N ARG A 439 3.22 45.94 -24.32
CA ARG A 439 4.36 45.13 -24.81
C ARG A 439 4.82 45.56 -26.22
N ALA A 440 3.88 45.91 -27.08
CA ALA A 440 4.23 46.41 -28.42
C ALA A 440 4.99 47.75 -28.36
N ALA A 441 4.70 48.60 -27.36
CA ALA A 441 5.37 49.87 -27.13
C ALA A 441 6.66 49.77 -26.29
N ASP A 442 6.89 48.62 -25.64
CA ASP A 442 7.95 48.38 -24.66
C ASP A 442 9.09 47.52 -25.23
N LYS A 443 10.03 48.17 -25.90
CA LYS A 443 11.13 47.48 -26.59
C LYS A 443 12.16 46.83 -25.65
N ASP A 444 12.29 47.37 -24.44
CA ASP A 444 13.32 46.99 -23.45
C ASP A 444 12.75 46.47 -22.12
N GLY A 445 11.44 46.28 -22.04
CA GLY A 445 10.77 45.80 -20.81
C GLY A 445 10.62 46.87 -19.72
N SER A 446 11.11 48.11 -19.98
CA SER A 446 11.16 49.13 -18.97
C SER A 446 9.80 49.75 -18.64
N LEU A 447 8.85 49.76 -19.60
CA LEU A 447 7.50 50.28 -19.36
C LEU A 447 6.70 49.34 -18.48
N LEU A 448 6.75 48.05 -18.77
CA LEU A 448 6.08 47.03 -17.97
C LEU A 448 6.65 46.95 -16.55
N ALA A 449 7.98 47.03 -16.42
CA ALA A 449 8.65 47.09 -15.12
C ALA A 449 8.24 48.32 -14.31
N THR A 450 8.10 49.49 -15.01
CA THR A 450 7.68 50.72 -14.37
C THR A 450 6.21 50.67 -13.94
N LEU A 451 5.31 50.18 -14.81
CA LEU A 451 3.90 49.97 -14.46
C LEU A 451 3.78 49.03 -13.24
N ALA A 452 4.47 47.92 -13.25
CA ALA A 452 4.49 46.98 -12.12
C ALA A 452 4.94 47.64 -10.81
N ALA A 453 6.04 48.39 -10.85
CA ALA A 453 6.58 49.09 -9.68
C ALA A 453 5.63 50.16 -9.13
N VAL A 454 4.91 50.87 -10.01
CA VAL A 454 3.91 51.89 -9.61
C VAL A 454 2.67 51.24 -9.00
N LEU A 455 2.16 50.17 -9.60
CA LEU A 455 0.99 49.45 -9.09
C LEU A 455 1.29 48.79 -7.73
N ASP A 456 2.44 48.17 -7.58
CA ASP A 456 2.87 47.53 -6.33
C ASP A 456 3.22 48.54 -5.22
N GLY A 457 3.83 49.67 -5.59
CA GLY A 457 4.40 50.62 -4.66
C GLY A 457 3.46 51.81 -4.28
N GLY A 458 2.32 51.97 -4.96
CA GLY A 458 1.35 53.00 -4.67
C GLY A 458 1.75 54.42 -5.15
N GLY A 459 2.72 54.56 -6.10
CA GLY A 459 3.03 55.86 -6.69
C GLY A 459 4.42 55.94 -7.33
N ALA A 460 4.59 57.05 -8.12
CA ALA A 460 5.79 57.27 -8.93
C ALA A 460 7.09 57.44 -8.12
N LEU A 461 7.02 58.00 -6.91
CA LEU A 461 8.22 58.22 -6.07
C LEU A 461 8.82 56.90 -5.60
N ARG A 462 7.99 56.04 -5.03
CA ARG A 462 8.43 54.67 -4.57
C ARG A 462 8.86 53.77 -5.72
N ALA A 463 8.20 53.91 -6.87
CA ALA A 463 8.60 53.18 -8.08
C ALA A 463 9.98 53.63 -8.57
N ALA A 464 10.29 54.96 -8.50
CA ALA A 464 11.61 55.50 -8.85
C ALA A 464 12.71 54.95 -7.95
N GLU A 465 12.50 54.93 -6.64
CA GLU A 465 13.41 54.32 -5.66
C GLU A 465 13.65 52.85 -5.94
N ARG A 466 12.56 52.06 -6.15
CA ARG A 466 12.62 50.62 -6.40
C ARG A 466 13.35 50.27 -7.72
N LEU A 467 13.20 51.11 -8.73
CA LEU A 467 13.82 50.89 -10.05
C LEU A 467 15.22 51.53 -10.16
N GLY A 468 15.67 52.28 -9.16
CA GLY A 468 16.94 52.98 -9.19
C GLY A 468 17.01 54.07 -10.28
N VAL A 469 15.88 54.73 -10.61
CA VAL A 469 15.80 55.77 -11.64
C VAL A 469 15.25 57.09 -11.07
N HIS A 470 15.49 58.19 -11.78
CA HIS A 470 14.93 59.48 -11.36
C HIS A 470 13.40 59.51 -11.53
N ARG A 471 12.68 60.22 -10.65
CA ARG A 471 11.21 60.34 -10.69
C ARG A 471 10.67 60.80 -12.05
N ASN A 472 11.37 61.69 -12.72
CA ASN A 472 10.96 62.19 -14.04
C ASN A 472 10.97 61.06 -15.08
N THR A 473 11.90 60.12 -15.00
CA THR A 473 11.95 58.93 -15.87
C THR A 473 10.71 58.07 -15.69
N VAL A 474 10.27 57.87 -14.42
CA VAL A 474 9.02 57.17 -14.12
C VAL A 474 7.83 57.88 -14.70
N THR A 475 7.74 59.21 -14.54
CA THR A 475 6.64 60.02 -15.09
C THR A 475 6.58 59.91 -16.63
N THR A 476 7.70 60.06 -17.31
CA THR A 476 7.76 59.93 -18.77
C THR A 476 7.35 58.51 -19.25
N ARG A 477 7.76 57.51 -18.52
CA ARG A 477 7.34 56.13 -18.84
C ARG A 477 5.85 55.90 -18.60
N LEU A 478 5.25 56.47 -17.55
CA LEU A 478 3.80 56.45 -17.30
C LEU A 478 3.00 57.18 -18.38
N GLU A 479 3.52 58.31 -18.91
CA GLU A 479 2.93 59.01 -20.06
C GLU A 479 2.89 58.08 -21.30
N ARG A 480 3.94 57.30 -21.53
CA ARG A 480 3.97 56.32 -22.62
C ARG A 480 2.99 55.14 -22.36
N VAL A 481 2.79 54.73 -21.11
CA VAL A 481 1.76 53.74 -20.72
C VAL A 481 0.37 54.29 -21.05
N ARG A 482 0.10 55.57 -20.73
CA ARG A 482 -1.17 56.25 -21.08
C ARG A 482 -1.34 56.34 -22.59
N ALA A 483 -0.28 56.70 -23.32
CA ALA A 483 -0.30 56.78 -24.78
C ALA A 483 -0.56 55.40 -25.45
N ALA A 484 -0.26 54.27 -24.75
CA ALA A 484 -0.62 52.93 -25.19
C ALA A 484 -2.11 52.58 -24.94
N GLY A 485 -2.91 53.54 -24.44
CA GLY A 485 -4.36 53.42 -24.31
C GLY A 485 -4.86 53.07 -22.90
N TYR A 486 -4.02 53.17 -21.86
CA TYR A 486 -4.44 52.83 -20.50
C TYR A 486 -4.72 54.05 -19.66
N ASP A 487 -5.96 54.17 -19.19
CA ASP A 487 -6.32 55.20 -18.19
C ASP A 487 -5.98 54.64 -16.78
N LEU A 488 -4.88 55.16 -16.21
CA LEU A 488 -4.44 54.76 -14.88
C LEU A 488 -5.24 55.43 -13.74
N GLU A 489 -6.09 56.38 -14.05
CA GLU A 489 -6.97 57.04 -13.08
C GLU A 489 -8.29 56.28 -12.95
N ASP A 490 -8.67 55.52 -13.96
CA ASP A 490 -9.81 54.60 -13.85
C ASP A 490 -9.51 53.41 -12.93
N PRO A 491 -10.27 53.23 -11.82
CA PRO A 491 -10.03 52.17 -10.88
C PRO A 491 -10.13 50.75 -11.48
N ALA A 492 -11.05 50.54 -12.43
CA ALA A 492 -11.25 49.22 -13.06
C ALA A 492 -10.06 48.87 -13.95
N THR A 493 -9.60 49.80 -14.79
CA THR A 493 -8.41 49.66 -15.63
C THR A 493 -7.16 49.39 -14.78
N ARG A 494 -7.00 50.12 -13.71
CA ARG A 494 -5.87 49.99 -12.79
C ARG A 494 -5.86 48.61 -12.10
N LEU A 495 -7.03 48.12 -11.64
CA LEU A 495 -7.16 46.77 -11.06
C LEU A 495 -6.87 45.69 -12.10
N ALA A 496 -7.44 45.82 -13.31
CA ALA A 496 -7.22 44.85 -14.39
C ALA A 496 -5.72 44.78 -14.79
N LEU A 497 -5.03 45.91 -14.89
CA LEU A 497 -3.59 45.96 -15.15
C LEU A 497 -2.78 45.32 -14.02
N HIS A 498 -3.16 45.57 -12.76
CA HIS A 498 -2.47 44.98 -11.62
C HIS A 498 -2.60 43.46 -11.60
N LEU A 499 -3.81 42.93 -11.84
CA LEU A 499 -4.06 41.52 -11.99
C LEU A 499 -3.29 40.93 -13.19
N ALA A 500 -3.33 41.60 -14.36
CA ALA A 500 -2.63 41.14 -15.55
C ALA A 500 -1.10 41.06 -15.33
N VAL A 501 -0.51 42.05 -14.67
CA VAL A 501 0.91 42.07 -14.29
C VAL A 501 1.21 40.95 -13.27
N HIS A 502 0.33 40.74 -12.28
CA HIS A 502 0.49 39.72 -11.27
C HIS A 502 0.52 38.31 -11.87
N VAL A 503 -0.42 38.00 -12.77
CA VAL A 503 -0.56 36.67 -13.42
C VAL A 503 0.52 36.42 -14.48
N SER A 504 1.14 37.47 -15.02
CA SER A 504 2.19 37.39 -16.05
C SER A 504 3.61 37.20 -15.47
N ARG A 505 3.77 37.32 -14.15
CA ARG A 505 4.99 37.03 -13.41
C ARG A 505 5.09 35.53 -13.10
#